data_a5f6c1bf0b79d5c09759672de2c256e3
#
_entry.id   a5f6c1bf0b79d5c09759672de2c256e3
#
_cell.length_a   1.000
_cell.length_b   1.000
_cell.length_c   1.000
_cell.angle_alpha   90.00
_cell.angle_beta   90.00
_cell.angle_gamma   90.00
#
_symmetry.space_group_name_H-M   'P 1'
#
loop_
_entity.id
_entity.type
_entity.pdbx_description
1 polymer ?
#
loop_
_entity_poly.entity_id
_entity_poly.type
_entity_poly.pdbx_seq_one_letter_code
_entity_poly.pdbx_strand_id
1 'polypeptide(L)'
;MKLKLLIISLIVSVELLATETICHSNNRFTLNIGEMAITDHYLSNQEYKGLSLGLDINHTNYYNNTNNRISWQVYDHWRYGRLINPSYTAMIQYIGGNIGFASHYNWQPIKNLHLMAGSAIDIYGALKMQSRNVNNPYSGDIQLNLMASLGAQYQLSFRKWALTFDYWATTPLISGMFVPEMGQSYYEIYLGLPTSLNDVTHFTSFHNRQGVKGLLSVNFVLPTVTLFVGMTHNHQWWQANQTNFYIKELSGQIGIALNLGIIKN
;
A
#
# COMPACT_ATOMS: atom_id res chain seq x y z
N MET A 1 19.43 -28.72 -20.52
CA MET A 1 18.40 -29.73 -20.14
C MET A 1 18.57 -30.25 -18.72
N LYS A 2 19.77 -30.68 -18.29
CA LYS A 2 20.02 -31.24 -16.95
C LYS A 2 19.69 -30.29 -15.76
N LEU A 3 19.96 -28.98 -15.88
CA LEU A 3 19.68 -28.00 -14.82
C LEU A 3 18.17 -27.78 -14.60
N LYS A 4 17.37 -27.79 -15.69
CA LYS A 4 15.90 -27.65 -15.59
C LYS A 4 15.26 -28.89 -14.91
N LEU A 5 15.78 -30.07 -15.20
CA LEU A 5 15.35 -31.32 -14.54
C LEU A 5 15.74 -31.35 -13.04
N LEU A 6 16.92 -30.82 -12.70
CA LEU A 6 17.35 -30.71 -11.30
C LEU A 6 16.46 -29.75 -10.49
N ILE A 7 16.11 -28.60 -11.07
CA ILE A 7 15.20 -27.62 -10.43
C ILE A 7 13.80 -28.23 -10.28
N ILE A 8 13.30 -28.92 -11.31
CA ILE A 8 11.98 -29.59 -11.24
C ILE A 8 12.00 -30.72 -10.21
N SER A 9 13.07 -31.53 -10.15
CA SER A 9 13.19 -32.59 -9.12
C SER A 9 13.34 -32.03 -7.72
N LEU A 10 13.99 -30.88 -7.54
CA LEU A 10 14.09 -30.17 -6.26
C LEU A 10 12.73 -29.64 -5.81
N ILE A 11 11.95 -29.08 -6.73
CA ILE A 11 10.59 -28.60 -6.46
C ILE A 11 9.66 -29.78 -6.08
N VAL A 12 9.71 -30.87 -6.83
CA VAL A 12 8.89 -32.07 -6.58
C VAL A 12 9.29 -32.78 -5.28
N SER A 13 10.59 -32.78 -4.92
CA SER A 13 11.03 -33.38 -3.65
C SER A 13 10.67 -32.54 -2.42
N VAL A 14 10.48 -31.24 -2.56
CA VAL A 14 10.01 -30.35 -1.48
C VAL A 14 8.51 -30.55 -1.21
N GLU A 15 7.72 -30.89 -2.23
CA GLU A 15 6.28 -31.17 -2.07
C GLU A 15 5.97 -32.40 -1.18
N LEU A 16 6.87 -33.35 -1.12
CA LEU A 16 6.71 -34.60 -0.29
C LEU A 16 6.89 -34.37 1.22
N LEU A 17 7.41 -33.20 1.64
CA LEU A 17 7.67 -32.86 3.04
C LEU A 17 6.71 -31.79 3.60
N ALA A 18 5.76 -31.32 2.81
CA ALA A 18 4.87 -30.23 3.20
C ALA A 18 3.82 -30.69 4.21
N THR A 19 3.99 -30.32 5.44
CA THR A 19 2.96 -30.31 6.49
C THR A 19 1.94 -29.21 6.24
N GLU A 20 0.74 -29.38 6.80
CA GLU A 20 -0.44 -28.53 6.63
C GLU A 20 -0.19 -27.03 6.51
N THR A 21 -0.93 -26.40 5.64
CA THR A 21 -0.88 -24.93 5.45
C THR A 21 -1.40 -24.24 6.69
N ILE A 22 -0.56 -23.43 7.31
CA ILE A 22 -0.88 -22.75 8.56
C ILE A 22 -1.35 -21.34 8.20
N CYS A 23 -2.66 -21.09 8.26
CA CYS A 23 -3.21 -19.74 8.24
C CYS A 23 -3.08 -19.13 9.64
N HIS A 24 -2.41 -18.01 9.77
CA HIS A 24 -2.23 -17.32 11.04
C HIS A 24 -2.92 -15.97 11.05
N SER A 25 -3.63 -15.67 12.13
CA SER A 25 -3.84 -14.28 12.53
C SER A 25 -2.49 -13.68 12.88
N ASN A 26 -2.18 -12.50 12.36
CA ASN A 26 -0.91 -11.86 12.62
C ASN A 26 -1.01 -10.34 12.75
N ASN A 27 -0.07 -9.77 13.52
CA ASN A 27 0.21 -8.35 13.58
C ASN A 27 1.56 -8.10 12.91
N ARG A 28 1.58 -7.38 11.81
CA ARG A 28 2.76 -7.10 11.01
C ARG A 28 3.20 -5.64 11.19
N PHE A 29 4.47 -5.43 11.51
CA PHE A 29 5.13 -4.14 11.65
C PHE A 29 6.24 -4.04 10.63
N THR A 30 6.24 -2.98 9.83
CA THR A 30 7.14 -2.82 8.69
C THR A 30 7.76 -1.44 8.68
N LEU A 31 9.07 -1.38 8.48
CA LEU A 31 9.81 -0.16 8.18
C LEU A 31 10.14 -0.14 6.69
N ASN A 32 9.95 1.02 6.07
CA ASN A 32 10.21 1.24 4.65
C ASN A 32 11.23 2.37 4.49
N ILE A 33 12.15 2.19 3.55
CA ILE A 33 13.09 3.21 3.12
C ILE A 33 13.24 3.15 1.61
N GLY A 34 13.14 4.29 0.93
CA GLY A 34 13.22 4.31 -0.52
C GLY A 34 13.23 5.70 -1.11
N GLU A 35 12.81 5.76 -2.34
CA GLU A 35 12.71 6.98 -3.11
C GLU A 35 11.26 7.30 -3.42
N MET A 36 10.89 8.57 -3.28
CA MET A 36 9.59 9.11 -3.65
C MET A 36 9.76 10.26 -4.63
N ALA A 37 8.88 10.33 -5.61
CA ALA A 37 8.73 11.47 -6.51
C ALA A 37 7.29 11.95 -6.51
N ILE A 38 7.08 13.27 -6.40
CA ILE A 38 5.76 13.93 -6.40
C ILE A 38 5.78 15.06 -7.41
N THR A 39 4.71 15.13 -8.22
CA THR A 39 4.32 16.31 -8.97
C THR A 39 2.92 16.72 -8.50
N ASP A 40 2.81 17.91 -7.92
CA ASP A 40 1.55 18.46 -7.43
C ASP A 40 1.35 19.84 -8.07
N HIS A 41 0.45 19.91 -9.06
CA HIS A 41 0.23 21.14 -9.82
C HIS A 41 -0.36 22.27 -8.97
N TYR A 42 -0.95 21.97 -7.82
CA TYR A 42 -1.37 23.00 -6.87
C TYR A 42 -0.17 23.75 -6.27
N LEU A 43 0.95 23.06 -6.02
CA LEU A 43 2.18 23.64 -5.45
C LEU A 43 3.17 24.04 -6.53
N SER A 44 3.38 23.19 -7.54
CA SER A 44 4.38 23.39 -8.60
C SER A 44 4.19 22.40 -9.75
N ASN A 45 4.47 22.83 -10.97
CA ASN A 45 4.48 21.98 -12.16
C ASN A 45 5.75 21.12 -12.29
N GLN A 46 6.70 21.21 -11.34
CA GLN A 46 7.94 20.45 -11.35
C GLN A 46 7.79 19.14 -10.55
N GLU A 47 8.50 18.11 -10.98
CA GLU A 47 8.68 16.89 -10.19
C GLU A 47 9.69 17.14 -9.06
N TYR A 48 9.33 16.77 -7.84
CA TYR A 48 10.19 16.77 -6.67
C TYR A 48 10.50 15.35 -6.29
N LYS A 49 11.78 15.03 -6.09
CA LYS A 49 12.27 13.67 -5.86
C LYS A 49 13.21 13.61 -4.67
N GLY A 50 13.14 12.53 -3.90
CA GLY A 50 14.05 12.35 -2.77
C GLY A 50 13.73 11.15 -1.88
N LEU A 51 14.29 11.17 -0.68
CA LEU A 51 14.19 10.10 0.29
C LEU A 51 12.76 9.98 0.84
N SER A 52 12.26 8.75 0.91
CA SER A 52 11.04 8.36 1.60
C SER A 52 11.36 7.43 2.76
N LEU A 53 10.70 7.67 3.90
CA LEU A 53 10.67 6.80 5.07
C LEU A 53 9.24 6.42 5.37
N GLY A 54 8.99 5.17 5.78
CA GLY A 54 7.64 4.71 6.05
C GLY A 54 7.54 3.73 7.20
N LEU A 55 6.36 3.71 7.80
CA LEU A 55 5.92 2.75 8.80
C LEU A 55 4.58 2.17 8.36
N ASP A 56 4.49 0.83 8.33
CA ASP A 56 3.23 0.15 8.07
C ASP A 56 2.90 -0.78 9.23
N ILE A 57 1.64 -0.76 9.64
CA ILE A 57 1.08 -1.65 10.66
C ILE A 57 -0.12 -2.37 10.03
N ASN A 58 -0.12 -3.70 10.08
CA ASN A 58 -1.22 -4.48 9.53
C ASN A 58 -1.65 -5.54 10.55
N HIS A 59 -2.95 -5.66 10.74
CA HIS A 59 -3.57 -6.76 11.47
C HIS A 59 -4.41 -7.58 10.51
N THR A 60 -4.11 -8.86 10.38
CA THR A 60 -4.86 -9.79 9.53
C THR A 60 -5.47 -10.90 10.37
N ASN A 61 -6.73 -11.22 10.10
CA ASN A 61 -7.44 -12.32 10.76
C ASN A 61 -8.43 -12.98 9.79
N TYR A 62 -9.00 -14.11 10.19
CA TYR A 62 -9.96 -14.89 9.41
C TYR A 62 -11.31 -14.94 10.11
N TYR A 63 -12.41 -14.99 9.35
CA TYR A 63 -13.74 -15.18 9.91
C TYR A 63 -13.95 -16.64 10.31
N ASN A 64 -14.24 -16.90 11.57
CA ASN A 64 -14.28 -18.23 12.20
C ASN A 64 -15.22 -19.24 11.52
N ASN A 65 -16.27 -18.81 10.85
CA ASN A 65 -17.29 -19.69 10.25
C ASN A 65 -17.08 -19.95 8.75
N THR A 66 -15.94 -19.56 8.19
CA THR A 66 -15.70 -19.60 6.73
C THR A 66 -14.67 -20.61 6.29
N ASN A 67 -14.23 -21.49 7.18
CA ASN A 67 -13.12 -22.44 6.93
C ASN A 67 -11.89 -21.70 6.33
N ASN A 68 -11.58 -20.53 6.90
CA ASN A 68 -10.48 -19.64 6.47
C ASN A 68 -10.60 -19.11 5.03
N ARG A 69 -11.77 -19.24 4.39
CA ARG A 69 -12.01 -18.75 3.04
C ARG A 69 -12.16 -17.23 2.98
N ILE A 70 -12.50 -16.59 4.09
CA ILE A 70 -12.63 -15.14 4.13
C ILE A 70 -11.71 -14.61 5.22
N SER A 71 -10.81 -13.72 4.83
CA SER A 71 -9.96 -12.95 5.74
C SER A 71 -10.35 -11.48 5.76
N TRP A 72 -10.00 -10.81 6.83
CA TRP A 72 -10.10 -9.37 6.95
C TRP A 72 -8.78 -8.80 7.44
N GLN A 73 -8.52 -7.55 7.08
CA GLN A 73 -7.30 -6.84 7.42
C GLN A 73 -7.65 -5.40 7.80
N VAL A 74 -7.06 -4.93 8.90
CA VAL A 74 -6.95 -3.51 9.21
C VAL A 74 -5.52 -3.11 8.97
N TYR A 75 -5.31 -2.02 8.26
CA TYR A 75 -3.99 -1.56 7.92
C TYR A 75 -3.84 -0.05 8.11
N ASP A 76 -2.60 0.33 8.40
CA ASP A 76 -2.19 1.68 8.69
C ASP A 76 -0.82 1.91 8.06
N HIS A 77 -0.72 2.85 7.13
CA HIS A 77 0.50 3.14 6.37
C HIS A 77 0.86 4.61 6.46
N TRP A 78 2.05 4.91 6.94
CA TRP A 78 2.57 6.26 7.04
C TRP A 78 3.82 6.45 6.22
N ARG A 79 3.96 7.63 5.60
CA ARG A 79 5.11 8.01 4.79
C ARG A 79 5.54 9.42 5.14
N TYR A 80 6.84 9.61 5.23
CA TYR A 80 7.50 10.90 5.28
C TYR A 80 8.43 11.01 4.08
N GLY A 81 8.42 12.13 3.36
CA GLY A 81 9.28 12.40 2.23
C GLY A 81 9.96 13.77 2.35
N ARG A 82 11.24 13.81 2.00
CA ARG A 82 11.99 15.04 1.79
C ARG A 82 12.45 15.07 0.33
N LEU A 83 11.76 15.90 -0.47
CA LEU A 83 11.83 15.88 -1.92
C LEU A 83 12.36 17.20 -2.43
N ILE A 84 13.27 17.16 -3.40
CA ILE A 84 13.96 18.34 -3.94
C ILE A 84 13.67 18.43 -5.44
N ASN A 85 13.48 19.62 -5.96
CA ASN A 85 13.28 19.85 -7.40
C ASN A 85 14.60 19.65 -8.17
N PRO A 86 14.58 19.45 -9.51
CA PRO A 86 15.78 19.17 -10.31
C PRO A 86 16.85 20.25 -10.23
N SER A 87 16.47 21.51 -10.00
CA SER A 87 17.42 22.63 -9.88
C SER A 87 17.99 22.81 -8.47
N TYR A 88 17.61 21.98 -7.51
CA TYR A 88 18.04 22.07 -6.10
C TYR A 88 17.71 23.40 -5.41
N THR A 89 16.69 24.11 -5.90
CA THR A 89 16.32 25.44 -5.44
C THR A 89 15.09 25.46 -4.52
N ALA A 90 14.31 24.38 -4.52
CA ALA A 90 13.10 24.24 -3.73
C ALA A 90 12.91 22.82 -3.23
N MET A 91 12.22 22.66 -2.12
CA MET A 91 11.98 21.40 -1.45
C MET A 91 10.50 21.27 -1.08
N ILE A 92 9.97 20.05 -1.21
CA ILE A 92 8.70 19.64 -0.62
C ILE A 92 8.98 18.69 0.53
N GLN A 93 8.43 19.00 1.70
CA GLN A 93 8.27 18.06 2.79
C GLN A 93 6.88 17.45 2.68
N TYR A 94 6.82 16.13 2.67
CA TYR A 94 5.60 15.35 2.58
C TYR A 94 5.43 14.53 3.85
N ILE A 95 4.26 14.55 4.43
CA ILE A 95 3.79 13.58 5.40
C ILE A 95 2.39 13.13 4.99
N GLY A 96 2.19 11.83 4.88
CA GLY A 96 0.89 11.30 4.49
C GLY A 96 0.76 9.85 4.86
N GLY A 97 -0.47 9.39 4.86
CA GLY A 97 -0.77 8.00 5.19
C GLY A 97 -2.21 7.64 4.91
N ASN A 98 -2.52 6.37 5.10
CA ASN A 98 -3.87 5.87 4.97
C ASN A 98 -4.15 4.80 6.03
N ILE A 99 -5.37 4.85 6.56
CA ILE A 99 -5.92 3.83 7.45
C ILE A 99 -7.07 3.18 6.71
N GLY A 100 -7.13 1.85 6.72
CA GLY A 100 -8.13 1.13 5.97
C GLY A 100 -8.50 -0.23 6.51
N PHE A 101 -9.57 -0.73 5.92
CA PHE A 101 -10.10 -2.07 6.15
C PHE A 101 -10.22 -2.78 4.81
N ALA A 102 -9.77 -4.04 4.76
CA ALA A 102 -9.90 -4.89 3.58
C ALA A 102 -10.53 -6.22 3.94
N SER A 103 -11.24 -6.81 2.99
CA SER A 103 -11.74 -8.18 3.10
C SER A 103 -11.44 -8.94 1.82
N HIS A 104 -10.98 -10.19 1.96
CA HIS A 104 -10.52 -11.00 0.85
C HIS A 104 -11.14 -12.39 0.91
N TYR A 105 -11.53 -12.88 -0.26
CA TYR A 105 -11.79 -14.29 -0.48
C TYR A 105 -10.48 -15.01 -0.77
N ASN A 106 -10.19 -16.06 0.00
CA ASN A 106 -8.99 -16.86 -0.08
C ASN A 106 -9.28 -18.14 -0.85
N TRP A 107 -8.52 -18.37 -1.90
CA TRP A 107 -8.62 -19.57 -2.73
C TRP A 107 -7.28 -20.26 -2.81
N GLN A 108 -7.29 -21.59 -2.58
CA GLN A 108 -6.10 -22.44 -2.64
C GLN A 108 -6.24 -23.42 -3.80
N PRO A 109 -5.80 -23.05 -5.03
CA PRO A 109 -5.90 -23.92 -6.20
C PRO A 109 -5.01 -25.16 -6.12
N ILE A 110 -3.85 -25.02 -5.47
CA ILE A 110 -2.90 -26.10 -5.19
C ILE A 110 -2.35 -25.94 -3.78
N LYS A 111 -1.81 -27.01 -3.20
CA LYS A 111 -1.42 -27.11 -1.79
C LYS A 111 -0.59 -25.94 -1.25
N ASN A 112 0.30 -25.37 -2.05
CA ASN A 112 1.27 -24.36 -1.60
C ASN A 112 0.97 -22.95 -2.14
N LEU A 113 -0.07 -22.78 -2.97
CA LEU A 113 -0.43 -21.50 -3.57
C LEU A 113 -1.76 -21.01 -3.03
N HIS A 114 -1.73 -19.83 -2.42
CA HIS A 114 -2.93 -19.10 -1.96
C HIS A 114 -3.12 -17.88 -2.83
N LEU A 115 -4.29 -17.75 -3.39
CA LEU A 115 -4.73 -16.57 -4.13
C LEU A 115 -5.81 -15.85 -3.32
N MET A 116 -5.74 -14.55 -3.29
CA MET A 116 -6.64 -13.69 -2.53
C MET A 116 -7.20 -12.61 -3.45
N ALA A 117 -8.50 -12.43 -3.41
CA ALA A 117 -9.17 -11.37 -4.16
C ALA A 117 -10.21 -10.70 -3.27
N GLY A 118 -10.29 -9.39 -3.31
CA GLY A 118 -11.20 -8.67 -2.45
C GLY A 118 -11.26 -7.18 -2.72
N SER A 119 -11.76 -6.47 -1.73
CA SER A 119 -11.88 -5.02 -1.75
C SER A 119 -11.34 -4.42 -0.46
N ALA A 120 -10.98 -3.15 -0.55
CA ALA A 120 -10.58 -2.35 0.61
C ALA A 120 -11.26 -0.98 0.57
N ILE A 121 -11.52 -0.45 1.75
CA ILE A 121 -11.95 0.94 1.95
C ILE A 121 -10.88 1.59 2.80
N ASP A 122 -10.36 2.74 2.38
CA ASP A 122 -9.43 3.52 3.18
C ASP A 122 -9.72 5.02 3.17
N ILE A 123 -9.25 5.66 4.23
CA ILE A 123 -9.14 7.10 4.31
C ILE A 123 -7.66 7.43 4.17
N TYR A 124 -7.34 8.24 3.18
CA TYR A 124 -6.00 8.77 2.95
C TYR A 124 -5.97 10.23 3.33
N GLY A 125 -4.89 10.65 4.00
CA GLY A 125 -4.59 12.04 4.29
C GLY A 125 -3.13 12.35 4.04
N ALA A 126 -2.82 13.53 3.51
CA ALA A 126 -1.46 14.00 3.34
C ALA A 126 -1.35 15.52 3.51
N LEU A 127 -0.20 15.95 3.99
CA LEU A 127 0.21 17.34 4.06
C LEU A 127 1.53 17.50 3.32
N LYS A 128 1.60 18.48 2.44
CA LYS A 128 2.78 18.86 1.67
C LYS A 128 3.13 20.31 1.95
N MET A 129 4.39 20.57 2.23
CA MET A 129 4.91 21.92 2.47
C MET A 129 6.03 22.22 1.46
N GLN A 130 5.85 23.26 0.66
CA GLN A 130 6.85 23.70 -0.31
C GLN A 130 7.59 24.94 0.20
N SER A 131 8.90 24.86 0.29
CA SER A 131 9.75 25.88 0.93
C SER A 131 9.82 27.23 0.21
N ARG A 132 9.44 27.30 -1.07
CA ARG A 132 9.55 28.51 -1.90
C ARG A 132 8.22 29.20 -2.21
N ASN A 133 7.11 28.52 -2.00
CA ASN A 133 5.80 29.10 -2.26
C ASN A 133 5.38 29.99 -1.08
N VAL A 134 5.44 31.32 -1.29
CA VAL A 134 5.17 32.30 -0.22
C VAL A 134 3.67 32.46 0.02
N ASN A 135 2.85 32.33 -1.02
CA ASN A 135 1.41 32.58 -0.92
C ASN A 135 0.64 31.36 -0.39
N ASN A 136 0.94 30.17 -0.95
CA ASN A 136 0.30 28.90 -0.57
C ASN A 136 1.38 27.82 -0.34
N PRO A 137 2.12 27.88 0.78
CA PRO A 137 3.22 26.94 1.02
C PRO A 137 2.74 25.52 1.35
N TYR A 138 1.47 25.36 1.69
CA TYR A 138 0.89 24.08 2.11
C TYR A 138 -0.13 23.57 1.10
N SER A 139 -0.19 22.25 0.94
CA SER A 139 -1.24 21.51 0.25
C SER A 139 -1.65 20.31 1.09
N GLY A 140 -2.94 20.15 1.30
CA GLY A 140 -3.52 19.02 2.05
C GLY A 140 -4.38 18.16 1.13
N ASP A 141 -4.22 16.85 1.22
CA ASP A 141 -5.06 15.88 0.54
C ASP A 141 -5.92 15.13 1.56
N ILE A 142 -7.19 14.94 1.24
CA ILE A 142 -8.07 14.03 1.97
C ILE A 142 -8.82 13.22 0.92
N GLN A 143 -8.85 11.88 1.09
CA GLN A 143 -9.50 10.98 0.15
C GLN A 143 -10.19 9.84 0.91
N LEU A 144 -11.38 9.50 0.47
CA LEU A 144 -12.06 8.25 0.84
C LEU A 144 -12.06 7.35 -0.38
N ASN A 145 -11.45 6.18 -0.27
CA ASN A 145 -11.18 5.29 -1.39
C ASN A 145 -11.88 3.95 -1.23
N LEU A 146 -12.53 3.48 -2.30
CA LEU A 146 -12.87 2.08 -2.51
C LEU A 146 -11.87 1.50 -3.51
N MET A 147 -11.24 0.37 -3.15
CA MET A 147 -10.16 -0.23 -3.93
C MET A 147 -10.44 -1.70 -4.21
N ALA A 148 -9.97 -2.19 -5.35
CA ALA A 148 -9.78 -3.62 -5.58
C ALA A 148 -8.43 -4.06 -4.99
N SER A 149 -8.39 -5.28 -4.46
CA SER A 149 -7.21 -5.86 -3.85
C SER A 149 -7.03 -7.30 -4.32
N LEU A 150 -5.81 -7.62 -4.75
CA LEU A 150 -5.41 -8.96 -5.18
C LEU A 150 -4.15 -9.37 -4.45
N GLY A 151 -4.05 -10.64 -4.09
CA GLY A 151 -2.87 -11.20 -3.45
C GLY A 151 -2.56 -12.59 -3.96
N ALA A 152 -1.28 -12.94 -3.91
CA ALA A 152 -0.78 -14.29 -4.16
C ALA A 152 0.30 -14.61 -3.14
N GLN A 153 0.23 -15.77 -2.53
CA GLN A 153 1.21 -16.28 -1.60
C GLN A 153 1.62 -17.69 -2.00
N TYR A 154 2.91 -17.91 -2.15
CA TYR A 154 3.48 -19.25 -2.37
C TYR A 154 4.29 -19.68 -1.17
N GLN A 155 3.96 -20.83 -0.57
CA GLN A 155 4.55 -21.33 0.66
C GLN A 155 5.40 -22.56 0.41
N LEU A 156 6.63 -22.55 0.94
CA LEU A 156 7.51 -23.70 1.07
C LEU A 156 7.60 -24.06 2.55
N SER A 157 7.02 -25.20 2.94
CA SER A 157 6.95 -25.62 4.34
C SER A 157 8.06 -26.61 4.65
N PHE A 158 8.72 -26.40 5.80
CA PHE A 158 9.74 -27.26 6.37
C PHE A 158 9.28 -27.70 7.77
N ARG A 159 9.94 -28.69 8.34
CA ARG A 159 9.50 -29.32 9.62
C ARG A 159 9.19 -28.31 10.75
N LYS A 160 9.95 -27.23 10.88
CA LYS A 160 9.84 -26.26 11.99
C LYS A 160 9.65 -24.81 11.55
N TRP A 161 9.71 -24.52 10.25
CA TRP A 161 9.62 -23.19 9.68
C TRP A 161 9.07 -23.27 8.25
N ALA A 162 8.64 -22.14 7.73
CA ALA A 162 8.24 -22.02 6.33
C ALA A 162 8.86 -20.77 5.69
N LEU A 163 9.02 -20.82 4.38
CA LEU A 163 9.36 -19.67 3.56
C LEU A 163 8.14 -19.31 2.72
N THR A 164 7.70 -18.06 2.76
CA THR A 164 6.61 -17.59 1.89
C THR A 164 7.07 -16.46 1.00
N PHE A 165 6.54 -16.47 -0.22
CA PHE A 165 6.70 -15.41 -1.22
C PHE A 165 5.33 -14.79 -1.42
N ASP A 166 5.19 -13.53 -1.00
CA ASP A 166 3.92 -12.84 -1.06
C ASP A 166 3.98 -11.72 -2.08
N TYR A 167 2.94 -11.60 -2.88
CA TYR A 167 2.68 -10.45 -3.73
C TYR A 167 1.28 -9.92 -3.46
N TRP A 168 1.15 -8.62 -3.25
CA TRP A 168 -0.10 -7.91 -3.09
C TRP A 168 -0.16 -6.72 -4.04
N ALA A 169 -1.34 -6.48 -4.59
CA ALA A 169 -1.60 -5.30 -5.40
C ALA A 169 -2.97 -4.73 -5.08
N THR A 170 -3.06 -3.41 -4.97
CA THR A 170 -4.31 -2.66 -4.80
C THR A 170 -4.42 -1.56 -5.84
N THR A 171 -5.63 -1.31 -6.32
CA THR A 171 -5.92 -0.23 -7.27
C THR A 171 -7.21 0.48 -6.87
N PRO A 172 -7.27 1.82 -6.90
CA PRO A 172 -8.48 2.57 -6.62
C PRO A 172 -9.53 2.32 -7.71
N LEU A 173 -10.78 2.07 -7.30
CA LEU A 173 -11.93 1.95 -8.19
C LEU A 173 -12.72 3.26 -8.22
N ILE A 174 -13.03 3.76 -7.03
CA ILE A 174 -13.87 4.94 -6.81
C ILE A 174 -13.30 5.70 -5.62
N SER A 175 -13.31 7.04 -5.69
CA SER A 175 -12.90 7.87 -4.57
C SER A 175 -13.66 9.19 -4.52
N GLY A 176 -13.93 9.64 -3.29
CA GLY A 176 -14.25 11.02 -2.99
C GLY A 176 -12.98 11.74 -2.53
N MET A 177 -12.66 12.87 -3.12
CA MET A 177 -11.40 13.57 -2.89
C MET A 177 -11.63 15.04 -2.62
N PHE A 178 -10.87 15.60 -1.67
CA PHE A 178 -10.73 17.03 -1.49
C PHE A 178 -9.62 17.54 -2.40
N VAL A 179 -9.96 18.41 -3.36
CA VAL A 179 -9.01 18.97 -4.34
C VAL A 179 -9.32 20.44 -4.57
N PRO A 180 -8.60 21.37 -3.93
CA PRO A 180 -8.72 22.80 -4.20
C PRO A 180 -8.35 23.14 -5.66
N GLU A 181 -8.95 24.18 -6.19
CA GLU A 181 -8.56 24.73 -7.49
C GLU A 181 -7.17 25.39 -7.41
N MET A 182 -6.43 25.37 -8.52
CA MET A 182 -5.11 26.00 -8.58
C MET A 182 -5.23 27.50 -8.25
N GLY A 183 -4.46 27.95 -7.23
CA GLY A 183 -4.48 29.34 -6.76
C GLY A 183 -5.51 29.65 -5.67
N GLN A 184 -6.49 28.78 -5.43
CA GLN A 184 -7.46 28.92 -4.34
C GLN A 184 -6.77 28.69 -2.98
N SER A 185 -6.89 29.64 -2.06
CA SER A 185 -6.29 29.49 -0.73
C SER A 185 -7.21 28.71 0.22
N TYR A 186 -6.62 28.01 1.19
CA TYR A 186 -7.40 27.35 2.25
C TYR A 186 -8.22 28.32 3.09
N TYR A 187 -7.76 29.58 3.21
CA TYR A 187 -8.48 30.62 3.89
C TYR A 187 -9.78 31.02 3.15
N GLU A 188 -9.73 31.13 1.83
CA GLU A 188 -10.93 31.37 1.00
C GLU A 188 -11.92 30.24 1.10
N ILE A 189 -11.44 28.98 1.08
CA ILE A 189 -12.31 27.81 1.28
C ILE A 189 -12.98 27.89 2.66
N TYR A 190 -12.23 28.22 3.71
CA TYR A 190 -12.75 28.34 5.06
C TYR A 190 -13.81 29.44 5.18
N LEU A 191 -13.59 30.61 4.60
CA LEU A 191 -14.55 31.71 4.63
C LEU A 191 -15.83 31.38 3.85
N GLY A 192 -15.75 30.61 2.80
CA GLY A 192 -16.89 30.21 1.96
C GLY A 192 -17.69 29.01 2.46
N LEU A 193 -17.29 28.38 3.59
CA LEU A 193 -18.00 27.20 4.14
C LEU A 193 -19.45 27.55 4.53
N PRO A 194 -20.44 26.63 4.29
CA PRO A 194 -20.28 25.27 3.71
C PRO A 194 -20.28 25.23 2.17
N THR A 195 -20.59 26.32 1.48
CA THR A 195 -20.78 26.33 0.02
C THR A 195 -19.53 25.91 -0.74
N SER A 196 -18.35 26.37 -0.31
CA SER A 196 -17.06 26.05 -0.93
C SER A 196 -16.70 24.55 -0.87
N LEU A 197 -17.33 23.75 -0.01
CA LEU A 197 -17.10 22.29 0.02
C LEU A 197 -17.52 21.61 -1.29
N ASN A 198 -18.58 22.10 -1.94
CA ASN A 198 -19.02 21.55 -3.22
C ASN A 198 -18.00 21.79 -4.33
N ASP A 199 -17.27 22.90 -4.25
CA ASP A 199 -16.29 23.31 -5.27
C ASP A 199 -14.96 22.54 -5.11
N VAL A 200 -14.67 22.01 -3.92
CA VAL A 200 -13.41 21.31 -3.62
C VAL A 200 -13.58 19.79 -3.42
N THR A 201 -14.84 19.28 -3.42
CA THR A 201 -15.09 17.85 -3.27
C THR A 201 -15.37 17.22 -4.63
N HIS A 202 -14.52 16.30 -5.07
CA HIS A 202 -14.58 15.70 -6.38
C HIS A 202 -14.69 14.18 -6.30
N PHE A 203 -15.56 13.64 -7.16
CA PHE A 203 -15.64 12.21 -7.41
C PHE A 203 -14.58 11.81 -8.44
N THR A 204 -13.84 10.74 -8.17
CA THR A 204 -12.86 10.19 -9.08
C THR A 204 -13.05 8.68 -9.28
N SER A 205 -12.75 8.20 -10.47
CA SER A 205 -12.74 6.78 -10.83
C SER A 205 -11.74 6.55 -11.97
N PHE A 206 -11.80 5.45 -12.68
CA PHE A 206 -10.86 5.10 -13.76
C PHE A 206 -10.70 6.15 -14.87
N HIS A 207 -11.68 7.04 -15.08
CA HIS A 207 -11.62 8.08 -16.11
C HIS A 207 -10.64 9.21 -15.75
N ASN A 208 -10.42 9.48 -14.46
CA ASN A 208 -9.59 10.59 -13.99
C ASN A 208 -8.68 10.23 -12.82
N ARG A 209 -8.62 8.93 -12.46
CA ARG A 209 -7.70 8.41 -11.44
C ARG A 209 -7.24 7.01 -11.81
N GLN A 210 -5.94 6.81 -11.78
CA GLN A 210 -5.31 5.52 -12.01
C GLN A 210 -4.19 5.32 -11.00
N GLY A 211 -3.93 4.07 -10.66
CA GLY A 211 -2.81 3.79 -9.79
C GLY A 211 -2.77 2.36 -9.33
N VAL A 212 -1.61 1.96 -8.93
CA VAL A 212 -1.33 0.65 -8.34
C VAL A 212 -0.39 0.85 -7.15
N LYS A 213 -0.76 0.29 -6.02
CA LYS A 213 0.17 0.03 -4.91
C LYS A 213 0.46 -1.46 -4.89
N GLY A 214 1.71 -1.85 -4.78
CA GLY A 214 2.09 -3.25 -4.70
C GLY A 214 3.14 -3.49 -3.63
N LEU A 215 3.15 -4.73 -3.14
CA LEU A 215 4.05 -5.26 -2.15
C LEU A 215 4.55 -6.62 -2.63
N LEU A 216 5.84 -6.79 -2.68
CA LEU A 216 6.51 -8.08 -2.87
C LEU A 216 7.33 -8.38 -1.61
N SER A 217 7.15 -9.53 -0.97
CA SER A 217 7.96 -9.89 0.19
C SER A 217 8.32 -11.37 0.23
N VAL A 218 9.45 -11.63 0.87
CA VAL A 218 9.92 -12.97 1.25
C VAL A 218 9.87 -13.03 2.76
N ASN A 219 9.12 -13.98 3.30
CA ASN A 219 8.90 -14.11 4.73
C ASN A 219 9.45 -15.44 5.24
N PHE A 220 10.19 -15.35 6.31
CA PHE A 220 10.69 -16.48 7.08
C PHE A 220 9.76 -16.71 8.26
N VAL A 221 8.89 -17.70 8.14
CA VAL A 221 7.80 -17.98 9.08
C VAL A 221 8.26 -18.99 10.13
N LEU A 222 8.31 -18.54 11.38
CA LEU A 222 8.51 -19.36 12.57
C LEU A 222 7.17 -19.50 13.33
N PRO A 223 7.04 -20.41 14.29
CA PRO A 223 5.76 -20.65 14.99
C PRO A 223 5.15 -19.40 15.64
N THR A 224 5.95 -18.55 16.22
CA THR A 224 5.50 -17.36 16.99
C THR A 224 5.77 -16.06 16.29
N VAL A 225 6.72 -16.03 15.35
CA VAL A 225 7.19 -14.81 14.70
C VAL A 225 7.52 -15.07 13.24
N THR A 226 7.26 -14.10 12.41
CA THR A 226 7.67 -14.08 11.00
C THR A 226 8.58 -12.89 10.77
N LEU A 227 9.77 -13.13 10.24
CA LEU A 227 10.69 -12.09 9.77
C LEU A 227 10.54 -11.95 8.26
N PHE A 228 10.58 -10.73 7.75
CA PHE A 228 10.44 -10.55 6.31
C PHE A 228 11.25 -9.38 5.77
N VAL A 229 11.57 -9.50 4.50
CA VAL A 229 12.15 -8.45 3.67
C VAL A 229 11.36 -8.34 2.37
N GLY A 230 11.34 -7.16 1.76
CA GLY A 230 10.60 -6.99 0.53
C GLY A 230 10.76 -5.62 -0.09
N MET A 231 9.86 -5.34 -1.00
CA MET A 231 9.78 -4.07 -1.73
C MET A 231 8.33 -3.63 -1.84
N THR A 232 8.09 -2.33 -1.67
CA THR A 232 6.81 -1.70 -2.00
C THR A 232 6.98 -0.78 -3.19
N HIS A 233 5.98 -0.75 -4.05
CA HIS A 233 5.85 0.27 -5.07
C HIS A 233 4.49 0.93 -4.97
N ASN A 234 4.45 2.24 -5.19
CA ASN A 234 3.23 3.03 -5.26
C ASN A 234 3.33 3.95 -6.47
N HIS A 235 2.39 3.82 -7.38
CA HIS A 235 2.29 4.68 -8.54
C HIS A 235 0.84 5.12 -8.67
N GLN A 236 0.57 6.39 -8.45
CA GLN A 236 -0.78 6.95 -8.56
C GLN A 236 -0.76 8.23 -9.36
N TRP A 237 -1.82 8.42 -10.11
CA TRP A 237 -2.13 9.64 -10.84
C TRP A 237 -3.62 9.95 -10.68
N TRP A 238 -3.93 11.22 -10.53
CA TRP A 238 -5.30 11.69 -10.62
C TRP A 238 -5.35 13.10 -11.20
N GLN A 239 -6.51 13.42 -11.80
CA GLN A 239 -6.85 14.73 -12.31
C GLN A 239 -8.24 15.10 -11.82
N ALA A 240 -8.34 16.18 -11.04
CA ALA A 240 -9.59 16.74 -10.57
C ALA A 240 -9.42 18.24 -10.41
N ASN A 241 -10.52 18.99 -10.54
CA ASN A 241 -10.55 20.46 -10.36
C ASN A 241 -9.41 21.18 -11.10
N GLN A 242 -9.17 20.84 -12.36
CA GLN A 242 -8.08 21.38 -13.20
C GLN A 242 -6.66 21.16 -12.65
N THR A 243 -6.52 20.35 -11.61
CA THR A 243 -5.25 20.05 -10.96
C THR A 243 -4.85 18.61 -11.24
N ASN A 244 -3.57 18.39 -11.57
CA ASN A 244 -2.98 17.07 -11.75
C ASN A 244 -2.06 16.75 -10.57
N PHE A 245 -2.08 15.51 -10.17
CA PHE A 245 -1.20 14.98 -9.14
C PHE A 245 -0.59 13.64 -9.58
N TYR A 246 0.69 13.50 -9.31
CA TYR A 246 1.44 12.26 -9.49
C TYR A 246 2.23 11.94 -8.24
N ILE A 247 2.22 10.68 -7.83
CA ILE A 247 3.13 10.14 -6.83
C ILE A 247 3.69 8.81 -7.31
N LYS A 248 5.01 8.67 -7.20
CA LYS A 248 5.74 7.42 -7.42
C LYS A 248 6.61 7.17 -6.23
N GLU A 249 6.59 5.95 -5.72
CA GLU A 249 7.45 5.51 -4.64
C GLU A 249 7.95 4.11 -4.93
N LEU A 250 9.23 3.88 -4.66
CA LEU A 250 9.83 2.56 -4.61
C LEU A 250 10.65 2.46 -3.34
N SER A 251 10.28 1.55 -2.46
CA SER A 251 10.91 1.40 -1.14
C SER A 251 11.28 -0.05 -0.87
N GLY A 252 12.47 -0.28 -0.32
CA GLY A 252 12.81 -1.51 0.37
C GLY A 252 12.10 -1.57 1.72
N GLN A 253 11.72 -2.75 2.16
CA GLN A 253 11.07 -2.96 3.44
C GLN A 253 11.71 -4.09 4.24
N ILE A 254 11.70 -3.92 5.55
CA ILE A 254 12.00 -4.97 6.53
C ILE A 254 10.94 -4.95 7.62
N GLY A 255 10.66 -6.09 8.21
CA GLY A 255 9.69 -6.12 9.29
C GLY A 255 9.59 -7.44 10.00
N ILE A 256 8.67 -7.42 10.96
CA ILE A 256 8.34 -8.54 11.83
C ILE A 256 6.84 -8.69 11.90
N ALA A 257 6.35 -9.93 11.89
CA ALA A 257 4.96 -10.23 12.22
C ALA A 257 4.88 -11.14 13.44
N LEU A 258 3.98 -10.82 14.36
CA LEU A 258 3.65 -11.64 15.51
C LEU A 258 2.47 -12.54 15.14
N ASN A 259 2.68 -13.86 15.21
CA ASN A 259 1.66 -14.85 14.92
C ASN A 259 0.79 -15.07 16.17
N LEU A 260 -0.48 -14.67 16.13
CA LEU A 260 -1.39 -14.60 17.29
C LEU A 260 -2.14 -15.90 17.57
N GLY A 261 -1.97 -16.93 16.75
CA GLY A 261 -2.58 -18.24 16.95
C GLY A 261 -2.53 -19.12 15.71
N ILE A 262 -2.43 -20.42 15.91
CA ILE A 262 -2.59 -21.44 14.89
C ILE A 262 -4.09 -21.71 14.81
N ILE A 263 -4.74 -21.29 13.72
CA ILE A 263 -6.10 -21.75 13.43
C ILE A 263 -5.93 -23.18 12.89
N LYS A 264 -6.12 -24.16 13.77
CA LYS A 264 -6.22 -25.57 13.35
C LYS A 264 -7.52 -25.73 12.59
N ASN A 265 -7.42 -26.17 11.35
CA ASN A 265 -8.57 -26.73 10.61
C ASN A 265 -8.88 -28.13 11.09
#